data_f1bafe2e98b10cc2814580be64f48eeb
#
_entry.id   f1bafe2e98b10cc2814580be64f48eeb
#
_cell.length_a   1.000
_cell.length_b   1.000
_cell.length_c   1.000
_cell.angle_alpha   90.00
_cell.angle_beta   90.00
_cell.angle_gamma   90.00
#
_symmetry.space_group_name_H-M   'P 1'
#
loop_
_entity.id
_entity.type
_entity.pdbx_description
1 polymer ?
#
loop_
_entity_poly.entity_id
_entity_poly.type
_entity_poly.pdbx_seq_one_letter_code
_entity_poly.pdbx_strand_id
1 'polypeptide(L)' 'LEKYAVLKVSEEQYQAVDKRYLLKEKKEFFGVACLTNEKQYYIENYPEIVVESGSLDQVILMLTGGER' A
#
# COMPACT_ATOMS: atom_id res chain seq x y z
N LEU A 1 -1.47 7.06 12.60
CA LEU A 1 -1.43 7.10 11.12
C LEU A 1 -0.03 7.21 10.54
N GLU A 2 0.94 7.52 11.38
CA GLU A 2 2.30 7.67 10.87
C GLU A 2 2.86 6.40 10.27
N LYS A 3 2.40 5.27 10.75
CA LYS A 3 2.87 3.98 10.25
C LYS A 3 2.12 3.52 9.02
N TYR A 4 1.02 4.16 8.69
CA TYR A 4 0.19 3.75 7.57
C TYR A 4 0.66 4.40 6.29
N ALA A 5 0.60 3.65 5.23
CA ALA A 5 0.97 4.16 3.92
C ALA A 5 0.27 3.35 2.84
N VAL A 6 0.18 3.94 1.67
CA VAL A 6 -0.32 3.26 0.50
C VAL A 6 0.85 3.11 -0.46
N LEU A 7 1.14 1.87 -0.81
CA LEU A 7 2.17 1.55 -1.78
C LEU A 7 1.53 1.48 -3.15
N LYS A 8 2.10 2.19 -4.12
CA LYS A 8 1.62 2.12 -5.49
C LYS A 8 2.62 1.34 -6.30
N VAL A 9 2.26 0.14 -6.68
CA VAL A 9 3.17 -0.78 -7.33
C VAL A 9 2.62 -1.26 -8.66
N SER A 10 3.50 -1.53 -9.60
CA SER A 10 3.11 -2.19 -10.82
C SER A 10 2.78 -3.65 -10.53
N GLU A 11 2.18 -4.34 -11.49
CA GLU A 11 1.92 -5.76 -11.34
C GLU A 11 3.21 -6.53 -11.08
N GLU A 12 4.26 -6.14 -11.76
CA GLU A 12 5.55 -6.80 -11.62
C GLU A 12 6.12 -6.58 -10.23
N GLN A 13 6.06 -5.35 -9.75
CA GLN A 13 6.52 -5.03 -8.40
C GLN A 13 5.69 -5.77 -7.35
N TYR A 14 4.40 -5.87 -7.60
CA TYR A 14 3.53 -6.55 -6.65
C TYR A 14 3.92 -8.01 -6.49
N GLN A 15 4.32 -8.66 -7.57
CA GLN A 15 4.76 -10.06 -7.50
C GLN A 15 5.99 -10.23 -6.63
N ALA A 16 6.85 -9.22 -6.60
CA ALA A 16 8.13 -9.31 -5.91
C ALA A 16 8.08 -8.78 -4.48
N VAL A 17 7.11 -7.94 -4.16
CA VAL A 17 7.08 -7.28 -2.86
C VAL A 17 6.67 -8.24 -1.76
N ASP A 18 7.22 -8.03 -0.57
CA ASP A 18 6.84 -8.78 0.62
C ASP A 18 5.42 -8.39 1.02
N LYS A 19 4.54 -9.37 1.12
CA LYS A 19 3.12 -9.11 1.38
C LYS A 19 2.72 -9.33 2.82
N ARG A 20 3.69 -9.65 3.69
CA ARG A 20 3.40 -9.94 5.10
C ARG A 20 2.70 -8.80 5.81
N TYR A 21 3.08 -7.58 5.48
CA TYR A 21 2.57 -6.41 6.20
C TYR A 21 1.55 -5.63 5.38
N LEU A 22 1.02 -6.24 4.32
CA LEU A 22 -0.04 -5.60 3.52
C LEU A 22 -1.38 -5.95 4.14
N LEU A 23 -2.14 -4.91 4.49
CA LEU A 23 -3.43 -5.08 5.12
C LEU A 23 -4.55 -5.23 4.10
N LYS A 24 -4.44 -4.48 2.99
CA LYS A 24 -5.43 -4.49 1.93
C LYS A 24 -4.77 -4.21 0.61
N GLU A 25 -5.36 -4.73 -0.47
CA GLU A 25 -4.85 -4.51 -1.81
C GLU A 25 -6.01 -4.17 -2.71
N LYS A 26 -5.79 -3.27 -3.64
CA LYS A 26 -6.82 -2.84 -4.56
C LYS A 26 -6.24 -2.70 -5.95
N LYS A 27 -6.89 -3.32 -6.93
CA LYS A 27 -6.44 -3.19 -8.31
C LYS A 27 -6.70 -1.78 -8.81
N GLU A 28 -5.71 -1.24 -9.49
CA GLU A 28 -5.80 0.09 -10.07
C GLU A 28 -5.26 0.03 -11.50
N PHE A 29 -5.47 1.13 -12.24
CA PHE A 29 -5.02 1.14 -13.62
C PHE A 29 -3.49 1.02 -13.74
N PHE A 30 -2.76 1.48 -12.73
CA PHE A 30 -1.29 1.42 -12.75
C PHE A 30 -0.76 0.09 -12.22
N GLY A 31 -1.60 -0.72 -11.61
CA GLY A 31 -1.18 -1.97 -10.99
C GLY A 31 -1.98 -2.25 -9.74
N VAL A 32 -1.33 -2.12 -8.59
CA VAL A 32 -1.99 -2.44 -7.31
C VAL A 32 -1.66 -1.36 -6.29
N ALA A 33 -2.68 -0.93 -5.56
CA ALA A 33 -2.50 -0.06 -4.40
C ALA A 33 -2.58 -0.93 -3.16
N CYS A 34 -1.57 -0.86 -2.30
CA CYS A 34 -1.47 -1.73 -1.13
C CYS A 34 -1.41 -0.89 0.13
N LEU A 35 -2.30 -1.17 1.06
CA LEU A 35 -2.29 -0.50 2.35
C LEU A 35 -1.43 -1.28 3.32
N THR A 36 -0.54 -0.58 4.02
CA THR A 36 0.29 -1.21 5.04
C THR A 36 0.33 -0.33 6.27
N ASN A 37 0.57 -0.94 7.41
CA ASN A 37 0.86 -0.21 8.65
C ASN A 37 2.34 -0.33 9.04
N GLU A 38 3.18 -0.71 8.06
CA GLU A 38 4.62 -0.80 8.27
C GLU A 38 5.33 0.04 7.21
N LYS A 39 4.99 1.31 7.20
CA LYS A 39 5.49 2.24 6.19
C LYS A 39 7.01 2.23 6.11
N GLN A 40 7.67 2.30 7.28
CA GLN A 40 9.11 2.41 7.30
C GLN A 40 9.79 1.15 6.73
N TYR A 41 9.20 0.01 7.01
CA TYR A 41 9.73 -1.25 6.46
C TYR A 41 9.81 -1.19 4.93
N TYR A 42 8.75 -0.71 4.30
CA TYR A 42 8.72 -0.68 2.84
C TYR A 42 9.60 0.42 2.27
N ILE A 43 9.71 1.55 2.96
CA ILE A 43 10.62 2.60 2.53
C ILE A 43 12.05 2.08 2.53
N GLU A 44 12.43 1.37 3.57
CA GLU A 44 13.81 0.93 3.73
C GLU A 44 14.16 -0.24 2.82
N ASN A 45 13.21 -1.14 2.59
CA ASN A 45 13.51 -2.37 1.87
C ASN A 45 13.15 -2.32 0.39
N TYR A 46 12.33 -1.36 -0.01
CA TYR A 46 11.88 -1.24 -1.40
C TYR A 46 11.94 0.21 -1.84
N PRO A 47 13.15 0.75 -1.96
CA PRO A 47 13.29 2.19 -2.27
C PRO A 47 12.74 2.59 -3.63
N GLU A 48 12.55 1.63 -4.53
CA GLU A 48 12.02 1.92 -5.86
C GLU A 48 10.50 2.03 -5.88
N ILE A 49 9.83 1.62 -4.82
CA ILE A 49 8.36 1.62 -4.78
C ILE A 49 7.87 2.99 -4.33
N VAL A 50 6.79 3.45 -4.97
CA VAL A 50 6.16 4.70 -4.57
C VAL A 50 5.38 4.46 -3.28
N VAL A 51 5.73 5.19 -2.24
CA VAL A 51 5.10 5.08 -0.94
C VAL A 51 4.48 6.42 -0.60
N GLU A 52 3.15 6.43 -0.42
CA GLU A 52 2.42 7.64 -0.07
C GLU A 52 1.90 7.53 1.34
N SER A 53 2.00 8.60 2.10
CA SER A 53 1.43 8.62 3.44
C SER A 53 -0.08 8.49 3.34
N GLY A 54 -0.64 7.58 4.12
CA GLY A 54 -2.07 7.39 4.10
C GLY A 54 -2.78 8.46 4.90
N SER A 55 -3.83 9.04 4.33
CA SER A 55 -4.71 9.91 5.10
C SER A 55 -5.69 9.04 5.87
N LEU A 56 -6.35 9.65 6.85
CA LEU A 56 -7.35 8.92 7.63
C LEU A 56 -8.45 8.39 6.72
N ASP A 57 -8.91 9.23 5.80
CA ASP A 57 -9.96 8.83 4.87
C ASP A 57 -9.52 7.65 4.02
N GLN A 58 -8.31 7.70 3.52
CA GLN A 58 -7.78 6.63 2.69
C GLN A 58 -7.69 5.32 3.44
N VAL A 59 -7.19 5.39 4.67
CA VAL A 59 -7.05 4.19 5.50
C VAL A 59 -8.42 3.57 5.75
N ILE A 60 -9.39 4.39 6.12
CA ILE A 60 -10.73 3.89 6.38
C ILE A 60 -11.34 3.25 5.14
N LEU A 61 -11.23 3.92 4.00
CA LEU A 61 -11.79 3.40 2.77
C LEU A 61 -11.19 2.06 2.40
N MET A 62 -9.88 1.91 2.53
CA MET A 62 -9.25 0.67 2.16
C MET A 62 -9.57 -0.45 3.14
N LEU A 63 -9.63 -0.14 4.43
CA LEU A 63 -9.94 -1.16 5.42
C LEU A 63 -11.37 -1.66 5.30
N THR A 64 -12.28 -0.81 4.84
CA THR A 64 -13.69 -1.21 4.67
C THR A 64 -14.00 -1.72 3.27
N GLY A 65 -12.99 -1.88 2.44
CA GLY A 65 -13.19 -2.38 1.10
C GLY A 65 -13.20 -1.31 0.04
N GLY A 66 -13.39 -0.05 0.43
CA GLY A 66 -13.22 1.07 -0.49
C GLY A 66 -14.35 1.29 -1.46
N GLU A 67 -15.50 0.63 -1.29
CA GLU A 67 -16.55 0.88 -2.23
C GLU A 67 -17.84 0.64 -1.64
N ARG A 68 -18.51 1.02 -2.36
CA ARG A 68 -19.65 0.98 -1.91
C ARG A 68 -20.42 0.60 -2.60
#